data_0fc28d89244e223f5cb8e7e83e571d25
#
_entry.id   0fc28d89244e223f5cb8e7e83e571d25
#
_cell.length_a   1.000
_cell.length_b   1.000
_cell.length_c   1.000
_cell.angle_alpha   90.00
_cell.angle_beta   90.00
_cell.angle_gamma   90.00
#
_symmetry.space_group_name_H-M   'P 1'
#
loop_
_entity.id
_entity.type
_entity.pdbx_description
1 polymer ?
#
loop_
_entity_poly.entity_id
_entity_poly.type
_entity_poly.pdbx_seq_one_letter_code
_entity_poly.pdbx_strand_id
1 'polypeptide(L)'
;MLAALEGADALDGRLGSLPAEMRALLETKARLLAEKLAAKVRDEKLSGGALQTRTGALKASIVADVSTADATLSATVGSIGDVKYAAIQEHGGRTAAHQILSDKSSVLAFLIGGATRFARSVQHPGSTLPARAYLGTALEDMRDEIVTELAGVADQAWEA
;
A
#
# COMPACT_ATOMS: atom_id res chain seq x y z
N MET A 1 4.94 2.39 -5.61
CA MET A 1 4.75 3.81 -5.26
C MET A 1 4.63 3.88 -3.76
N LEU A 2 5.49 4.67 -3.11
CA LEU A 2 5.70 4.70 -1.68
C LEU A 2 4.98 5.92 -1.11
N ALA A 3 4.23 5.74 -0.03
CA ALA A 3 3.80 6.87 0.79
C ALA A 3 4.99 7.24 1.70
N ALA A 4 5.55 8.42 1.54
CA ALA A 4 6.61 8.94 2.39
C ALA A 4 6.01 9.75 3.53
N LEU A 5 6.49 9.51 4.75
CA LEU A 5 6.21 10.36 5.90
C LEU A 5 7.03 11.65 5.80
N GLU A 6 6.38 12.80 5.80
CA GLU A 6 7.06 14.09 5.94
C GLU A 6 7.72 14.18 7.33
N GLY A 7 8.99 14.54 7.36
CA GLY A 7 9.79 14.62 8.59
C GLY A 7 10.94 13.61 8.67
N ALA A 8 11.05 12.70 7.70
CA ALA A 8 12.14 11.73 7.61
C ALA A 8 13.52 12.42 7.50
N ASP A 9 13.60 13.52 6.76
CA ASP A 9 14.85 14.25 6.51
C ASP A 9 15.50 14.83 7.79
N ALA A 10 14.68 15.21 8.77
CA ALA A 10 15.18 15.72 10.06
C ALA A 10 15.71 14.59 10.96
N LEU A 11 15.24 13.36 10.77
CA LEU A 11 15.72 12.18 11.50
C LEU A 11 17.05 11.67 10.93
N ASP A 12 17.27 11.82 9.63
CA ASP A 12 18.44 11.32 8.90
C ASP A 12 19.78 11.82 9.47
N GLY A 13 19.89 13.12 9.72
CA GLY A 13 21.14 13.71 10.25
C GLY A 13 21.50 13.25 11.67
N ARG A 14 20.53 12.75 12.42
CA ARG A 14 20.69 12.35 13.83
C ARG A 14 20.96 10.85 13.99
N LEU A 15 20.47 10.00 13.11
CA LEU A 15 20.68 8.55 13.15
C LEU A 15 22.17 8.15 13.02
N GLY A 16 22.96 8.93 12.28
CA GLY A 16 24.39 8.71 12.11
C GLY A 16 25.21 8.81 13.41
N SER A 17 24.76 9.59 14.38
CA SER A 17 25.44 9.83 15.65
C SER A 17 24.92 9.00 16.82
N LEU A 18 23.88 8.18 16.62
CA LEU A 18 23.30 7.37 17.68
C LEU A 18 24.16 6.15 18.04
N PRO A 19 24.21 5.71 19.32
CA PRO A 19 24.82 4.46 19.72
C PRO A 19 24.21 3.26 18.95
N ALA A 20 25.02 2.24 18.69
CA ALA A 20 24.62 1.06 17.94
C ALA A 20 23.38 0.35 18.55
N GLU A 21 23.29 0.34 19.87
CA GLU A 21 22.17 -0.23 20.60
C GLU A 21 20.85 0.48 20.32
N MET A 22 20.88 1.82 20.30
CA MET A 22 19.72 2.63 19.99
C MET A 22 19.24 2.42 18.54
N ARG A 23 20.17 2.30 17.60
CA ARG A 23 19.83 1.99 16.20
C ARG A 23 19.13 0.64 16.10
N ALA A 24 19.62 -0.38 16.79
CA ALA A 24 19.04 -1.70 16.80
C ALA A 24 17.62 -1.71 17.41
N LEU A 25 17.39 -0.91 18.45
CA LEU A 25 16.07 -0.74 19.06
C LEU A 25 15.09 -0.03 18.08
N LEU A 26 15.54 1.05 17.44
CA LEU A 26 14.75 1.76 16.43
C LEU A 26 14.40 0.87 15.24
N GLU A 27 15.36 0.08 14.74
CA GLU A 27 15.12 -0.85 13.64
C GLU A 27 14.10 -1.92 14.04
N THR A 28 14.24 -2.48 15.23
CA THR A 28 13.29 -3.47 15.76
C THR A 28 11.88 -2.88 15.88
N LYS A 29 11.77 -1.68 16.43
CA LYS A 29 10.49 -1.00 16.59
C LYS A 29 9.88 -0.63 15.23
N ALA A 30 10.67 -0.09 14.30
CA ALA A 30 10.22 0.23 12.95
C ALA A 30 9.71 -1.02 12.21
N ARG A 31 10.36 -2.16 12.38
CA ARG A 31 9.92 -3.44 11.80
C ARG A 31 8.57 -3.88 12.37
N LEU A 32 8.39 -3.81 13.68
CA LEU A 32 7.11 -4.14 14.33
C LEU A 32 5.98 -3.23 13.85
N LEU A 33 6.23 -1.92 13.76
CA LEU A 33 5.23 -0.95 13.30
C LEU A 33 4.90 -1.14 11.81
N ALA A 34 5.88 -1.42 10.98
CA ALA A 34 5.67 -1.70 9.55
C ALA A 34 4.84 -2.98 9.34
N GLU A 35 5.12 -4.04 10.09
CA GLU A 35 4.31 -5.27 10.05
C GLU A 35 2.89 -5.05 10.57
N LYS A 36 2.72 -4.25 11.63
CA LYS A 36 1.39 -3.86 12.13
C LYS A 36 0.60 -3.06 11.10
N LEU A 37 1.26 -2.12 10.42
CA LEU A 37 0.65 -1.37 9.32
C LEU A 37 0.25 -2.29 8.17
N ALA A 38 1.14 -3.20 7.75
CA ALA A 38 0.83 -4.17 6.71
C ALA A 38 -0.35 -5.09 7.09
N ALA A 39 -0.43 -5.53 8.35
CA ALA A 39 -1.55 -6.29 8.86
C ALA A 39 -2.85 -5.47 8.82
N LYS A 40 -2.83 -4.21 9.30
CA LYS A 40 -3.98 -3.29 9.24
C LYS A 40 -4.47 -3.09 7.82
N VAL A 41 -3.58 -2.90 6.85
CA VAL A 41 -3.94 -2.80 5.43
C VAL A 41 -4.63 -4.08 4.96
N ARG A 42 -4.06 -5.25 5.25
CA ARG A 42 -4.61 -6.54 4.82
C ARG A 42 -5.96 -6.84 5.47
N ASP A 43 -6.08 -6.66 6.77
CA ASP A 43 -7.19 -7.20 7.55
C ASP A 43 -8.35 -6.23 7.71
N GLU A 44 -8.09 -4.93 7.67
CA GLU A 44 -9.13 -3.91 7.75
C GLU A 44 -9.45 -3.29 6.40
N LYS A 45 -8.44 -2.69 5.72
CA LYS A 45 -8.68 -1.89 4.51
C LYS A 45 -9.02 -2.75 3.29
N LEU A 46 -8.35 -3.90 3.12
CA LEU A 46 -8.58 -4.81 1.98
C LEU A 46 -9.58 -5.94 2.27
N SER A 47 -10.16 -5.99 3.46
CA SER A 47 -11.16 -7.01 3.84
C SER A 47 -12.55 -6.44 4.08
N GLY A 48 -12.90 -5.35 3.38
CA GLY A 48 -14.23 -4.73 3.42
C GLY A 48 -14.24 -3.28 3.88
N GLY A 49 -13.11 -2.74 4.37
CA GLY A 49 -12.97 -1.33 4.73
C GLY A 49 -12.97 -0.43 3.50
N ALA A 50 -11.82 -0.24 2.86
CA ALA A 50 -11.69 0.54 1.63
C ALA A 50 -12.01 -0.27 0.37
N LEU A 51 -11.66 -1.56 0.36
CA LEU A 51 -11.84 -2.50 -0.74
C LEU A 51 -12.33 -3.86 -0.23
N GLN A 52 -13.17 -4.53 -1.04
CA GLN A 52 -13.51 -5.93 -0.81
C GLN A 52 -12.54 -6.86 -1.53
N THR A 53 -12.07 -7.87 -0.81
CA THR A 53 -11.26 -8.93 -1.40
C THR A 53 -12.08 -9.76 -2.39
N ARG A 54 -11.60 -9.87 -3.64
CA ARG A 54 -12.18 -10.76 -4.67
C ARG A 54 -11.34 -12.02 -4.87
N THR A 55 -10.08 -11.86 -5.26
CA THR A 55 -9.15 -12.96 -5.50
C THR A 55 -8.09 -13.11 -4.40
N GLY A 56 -7.97 -12.11 -3.53
CA GLY A 56 -6.92 -12.06 -2.52
C GLY A 56 -5.54 -11.61 -3.03
N ALA A 57 -5.35 -11.47 -4.35
CA ALA A 57 -4.05 -11.14 -4.92
C ALA A 57 -3.45 -9.84 -4.37
N LEU A 58 -4.24 -8.76 -4.28
CA LEU A 58 -3.79 -7.49 -3.70
C LEU A 58 -3.47 -7.65 -2.21
N LYS A 59 -4.32 -8.34 -1.45
CA LYS A 59 -4.09 -8.60 -0.03
C LYS A 59 -2.79 -9.39 0.19
N ALA A 60 -2.55 -10.42 -0.61
CA ALA A 60 -1.35 -11.24 -0.54
C ALA A 60 -0.06 -10.51 -0.99
N SER A 61 -0.19 -9.47 -1.83
CA SER A 61 0.96 -8.69 -2.31
C SER A 61 1.46 -7.64 -1.32
N ILE A 62 0.71 -7.35 -0.24
CA ILE A 62 1.11 -6.35 0.74
C ILE A 62 2.24 -6.91 1.62
N VAL A 63 3.36 -6.22 1.59
CA VAL A 63 4.55 -6.54 2.41
C VAL A 63 5.03 -5.31 3.14
N ALA A 64 5.73 -5.55 4.25
CA ALA A 64 6.54 -4.58 4.96
C ALA A 64 8.01 -4.88 4.70
N ASP A 65 8.80 -3.84 4.50
CA ASP A 65 10.24 -3.91 4.36
C ASP A 65 10.89 -2.82 5.22
N VAL A 66 12.01 -3.16 5.85
CA VAL A 66 12.80 -2.20 6.65
C VAL A 66 14.24 -2.32 6.22
N SER A 67 14.79 -1.22 5.79
CA SER A 67 16.17 -1.11 5.34
C SER A 67 16.90 0.01 6.07
N THR A 68 18.20 -0.19 6.26
CA THR A 68 19.11 0.82 6.78
C THR A 68 20.19 1.06 5.72
N ALA A 69 20.22 2.24 5.15
CA ALA A 69 21.20 2.65 4.17
C ALA A 69 21.71 4.06 4.51
N ASP A 70 23.03 4.26 4.45
CA ASP A 70 23.68 5.57 4.67
C ASP A 70 23.22 6.29 5.97
N ALA A 71 23.08 5.51 7.06
CA ALA A 71 22.54 5.95 8.35
C ALA A 71 21.06 6.34 8.37
N THR A 72 20.33 6.11 7.29
CA THR A 72 18.88 6.31 7.21
C THR A 72 18.14 4.99 7.47
N LEU A 73 17.23 5.00 8.45
CA LEU A 73 16.29 3.89 8.68
C LEU A 73 15.01 4.16 7.92
N SER A 74 14.69 3.28 6.98
CA SER A 74 13.49 3.37 6.15
C SER A 74 12.58 2.16 6.37
N ALA A 75 11.32 2.42 6.71
CA ALA A 75 10.29 1.40 6.79
C ALA A 75 9.25 1.64 5.70
N THR A 76 8.99 0.63 4.89
CA THR A 76 8.13 0.72 3.72
C THR A 76 7.06 -0.36 3.76
N VAL A 77 5.80 0.03 3.54
CA VAL A 77 4.69 -0.90 3.34
C VAL A 77 4.07 -0.66 1.97
N GLY A 78 3.92 -1.72 1.20
CA GLY A 78 3.41 -1.58 -0.15
C GLY A 78 3.05 -2.90 -0.81
N SER A 79 2.48 -2.80 -2.01
CA SER A 79 2.20 -3.95 -2.86
C SER A 79 3.42 -4.30 -3.70
N ILE A 80 3.86 -5.56 -3.63
CA ILE A 80 4.91 -6.11 -4.48
C ILE A 80 4.32 -7.03 -5.56
N GLY A 81 5.15 -7.32 -6.58
CA GLY A 81 4.77 -8.20 -7.69
C GLY A 81 3.90 -7.50 -8.74
N ASP A 82 3.32 -8.30 -9.66
CA ASP A 82 2.59 -7.79 -10.84
C ASP A 82 1.09 -7.54 -10.55
N VAL A 83 0.79 -6.81 -9.47
CA VAL A 83 -0.59 -6.40 -9.16
C VAL A 83 -0.86 -5.03 -9.80
N LYS A 84 -1.05 -5.04 -11.13
CA LYS A 84 -1.18 -3.83 -11.99
C LYS A 84 -2.25 -2.84 -11.52
N TYR A 85 -3.29 -3.32 -10.85
CA TYR A 85 -4.39 -2.48 -10.36
C TYR A 85 -4.14 -1.88 -8.98
N ALA A 86 -3.07 -2.23 -8.27
CA ALA A 86 -2.78 -1.71 -6.93
C ALA A 86 -2.71 -0.19 -6.90
N ALA A 87 -1.92 0.41 -7.80
CA ALA A 87 -1.75 1.86 -7.86
C ALA A 87 -3.04 2.61 -8.21
N ILE A 88 -3.85 2.09 -9.15
CA ILE A 88 -5.11 2.76 -9.52
C ILE A 88 -6.17 2.61 -8.43
N GLN A 89 -6.12 1.57 -7.61
CA GLN A 89 -6.99 1.45 -6.44
C GLN A 89 -6.57 2.43 -5.34
N GLU A 90 -5.28 2.63 -5.12
CA GLU A 90 -4.78 3.61 -4.13
C GLU A 90 -5.11 5.03 -4.54
N HIS A 91 -4.71 5.44 -5.75
CA HIS A 91 -4.73 6.85 -6.17
C HIS A 91 -5.94 7.22 -7.03
N GLY A 92 -6.74 6.25 -7.42
CA GLY A 92 -7.73 6.45 -8.47
C GLY A 92 -7.08 6.66 -9.84
N GLY A 93 -7.89 6.99 -10.82
CA GLY A 93 -7.39 7.28 -12.14
C GLY A 93 -8.34 6.87 -13.27
N ARG A 94 -7.84 6.93 -14.49
CA ARG A 94 -8.59 6.56 -15.68
C ARG A 94 -7.87 5.43 -16.42
N THR A 95 -8.60 4.36 -16.73
CA THR A 95 -8.10 3.33 -17.64
C THR A 95 -8.27 3.79 -19.08
N ALA A 96 -7.30 3.44 -19.95
CA ALA A 96 -7.38 3.75 -21.37
C ALA A 96 -8.54 3.00 -22.05
N ALA A 97 -9.04 3.57 -23.13
CA ALA A 97 -9.93 2.85 -24.03
C ALA A 97 -9.20 1.62 -24.62
N HIS A 98 -9.90 0.51 -24.72
CA HIS A 98 -9.32 -0.73 -25.23
C HIS A 98 -10.39 -1.60 -25.89
N GLN A 99 -9.94 -2.48 -26.76
CA GLN A 99 -10.81 -3.48 -27.38
C GLN A 99 -10.85 -4.74 -26.52
N ILE A 100 -12.05 -5.20 -26.23
CA ILE A 100 -12.30 -6.48 -25.57
C ILE A 100 -12.56 -7.53 -26.64
N LEU A 101 -11.75 -8.58 -26.64
CA LEU A 101 -11.89 -9.75 -27.50
C LEU A 101 -12.34 -10.95 -26.66
N SER A 102 -12.97 -11.92 -27.27
CA SER A 102 -13.33 -13.15 -26.59
C SER A 102 -12.14 -14.12 -26.58
N ASP A 103 -11.71 -14.58 -25.40
CA ASP A 103 -10.61 -15.52 -25.23
C ASP A 103 -11.03 -16.99 -25.32
N LYS A 104 -12.30 -17.30 -25.00
CA LYS A 104 -12.78 -18.67 -24.79
C LYS A 104 -13.96 -19.06 -25.70
N SER A 105 -14.51 -18.13 -26.42
CA SER A 105 -15.68 -18.37 -27.31
C SER A 105 -15.56 -17.53 -28.57
N SER A 106 -16.32 -17.87 -29.61
CA SER A 106 -16.34 -17.09 -30.86
C SER A 106 -16.97 -15.71 -30.73
N VAL A 107 -17.70 -15.45 -29.64
CA VAL A 107 -18.43 -14.20 -29.39
C VAL A 107 -18.44 -13.83 -27.90
N LEU A 108 -18.51 -12.53 -27.63
CA LEU A 108 -18.77 -11.94 -26.32
C LEU A 108 -20.29 -11.83 -26.14
N ALA A 109 -20.79 -12.19 -24.97
CA ALA A 109 -22.16 -11.94 -24.55
C ALA A 109 -22.17 -10.85 -23.47
N PHE A 110 -22.95 -9.81 -23.65
CA PHE A 110 -23.06 -8.69 -22.70
C PHE A 110 -24.47 -8.11 -22.69
N LEU A 111 -24.83 -7.41 -21.60
CA LEU A 111 -26.12 -6.80 -21.42
C LEU A 111 -26.08 -5.31 -21.78
N ILE A 112 -26.99 -4.86 -22.65
CA ILE A 112 -27.26 -3.44 -22.91
C ILE A 112 -28.77 -3.22 -22.76
N GLY A 113 -29.15 -2.31 -21.85
CA GLY A 113 -30.57 -1.99 -21.62
C GLY A 113 -31.44 -3.21 -21.23
N GLY A 114 -30.87 -4.18 -20.53
CA GLY A 114 -31.54 -5.40 -20.11
C GLY A 114 -31.63 -6.50 -21.20
N ALA A 115 -31.17 -6.25 -22.42
CA ALA A 115 -31.13 -7.23 -23.51
C ALA A 115 -29.73 -7.81 -23.69
N THR A 116 -29.61 -9.13 -23.85
CA THR A 116 -28.35 -9.81 -24.18
C THR A 116 -27.98 -9.50 -25.63
N ARG A 117 -26.73 -9.03 -25.83
CA ARG A 117 -26.16 -8.78 -27.14
C ARG A 117 -24.90 -9.63 -27.32
N PHE A 118 -24.60 -9.95 -28.57
CA PHE A 118 -23.43 -10.73 -28.97
C PHE A 118 -22.58 -9.94 -29.94
N ALA A 119 -21.25 -9.93 -29.73
CA ALA A 119 -20.30 -9.35 -30.67
C ALA A 119 -18.97 -10.09 -30.64
N ARG A 120 -18.19 -10.07 -31.74
CA ARG A 120 -16.83 -10.64 -31.76
C ARG A 120 -15.84 -9.80 -30.99
N SER A 121 -16.09 -8.49 -30.94
CA SER A 121 -15.29 -7.54 -30.15
C SER A 121 -16.15 -6.38 -29.69
N VAL A 122 -15.77 -5.76 -28.59
CA VAL A 122 -16.40 -4.56 -28.03
C VAL A 122 -15.34 -3.53 -27.73
N GLN A 123 -15.55 -2.29 -28.20
CA GLN A 123 -14.69 -1.17 -27.84
C GLN A 123 -15.12 -0.63 -26.47
N HIS A 124 -14.27 -0.79 -25.46
CA HIS A 124 -14.48 -0.24 -24.13
C HIS A 124 -13.89 1.17 -24.05
N PRO A 125 -14.66 2.19 -23.64
CA PRO A 125 -14.18 3.59 -23.63
C PRO A 125 -13.17 3.91 -22.52
N GLY A 126 -12.82 2.93 -21.70
CA GLY A 126 -12.11 3.11 -20.44
C GLY A 126 -13.07 3.39 -19.29
N SER A 127 -12.54 3.46 -18.08
CA SER A 127 -13.29 3.74 -16.86
C SER A 127 -12.54 4.74 -15.99
N THR A 128 -13.27 5.60 -15.31
CA THR A 128 -12.71 6.44 -14.24
C THR A 128 -12.97 5.73 -12.91
N LEU A 129 -11.91 5.48 -12.15
CA LEU A 129 -11.96 4.85 -10.84
C LEU A 129 -11.65 5.90 -9.77
N PRO A 130 -12.48 6.00 -8.72
CA PRO A 130 -12.15 6.85 -7.57
C PRO A 130 -10.99 6.24 -6.78
N ALA A 131 -10.20 7.10 -6.12
CA ALA A 131 -9.20 6.67 -5.16
C ALA A 131 -9.85 5.92 -3.98
N ARG A 132 -9.25 4.83 -3.56
CA ARG A 132 -9.65 4.05 -2.38
C ARG A 132 -8.69 4.23 -1.22
N ALA A 133 -7.48 4.74 -1.49
CA ALA A 133 -6.44 5.15 -0.54
C ALA A 133 -6.24 4.14 0.63
N TYR A 134 -6.19 2.85 0.32
CA TYR A 134 -6.13 1.78 1.33
C TYR A 134 -4.82 1.78 2.11
N LEU A 135 -3.69 2.19 1.50
CA LEU A 135 -2.41 2.40 2.18
C LEU A 135 -2.39 3.73 2.94
N GLY A 136 -2.77 4.82 2.27
CA GLY A 136 -2.74 6.16 2.85
C GLY A 136 -3.64 6.28 4.08
N THR A 137 -4.87 5.76 4.01
CA THR A 137 -5.77 5.80 5.16
C THR A 137 -5.33 4.90 6.31
N ALA A 138 -4.68 3.76 6.03
CA ALA A 138 -4.12 2.92 7.09
C ALA A 138 -2.95 3.59 7.80
N LEU A 139 -2.08 4.26 7.04
CA LEU A 139 -0.95 5.02 7.59
C LEU A 139 -1.43 6.19 8.46
N GLU A 140 -2.44 6.94 7.99
CA GLU A 140 -3.01 8.05 8.77
C GLU A 140 -3.64 7.56 10.07
N ASP A 141 -4.37 6.44 10.05
CA ASP A 141 -4.95 5.84 11.25
C ASP A 141 -3.89 5.39 12.30
N MET A 142 -2.67 5.11 11.86
CA MET A 142 -1.57 4.67 12.74
C MET A 142 -0.54 5.77 13.03
N ARG A 143 -0.70 6.95 12.47
CA ARG A 143 0.30 8.01 12.53
C ARG A 143 0.72 8.36 13.96
N ASP A 144 -0.25 8.62 14.83
CA ASP A 144 0.00 9.01 16.21
C ASP A 144 0.68 7.88 17.01
N GLU A 145 0.27 6.65 16.78
CA GLU A 145 0.91 5.47 17.36
C GLU A 145 2.37 5.35 16.89
N ILE A 146 2.62 5.46 15.58
CA ILE A 146 3.97 5.37 15.01
C ILE A 146 4.88 6.44 15.62
N VAL A 147 4.42 7.69 15.68
CA VAL A 147 5.18 8.80 16.26
C VAL A 147 5.47 8.55 17.74
N THR A 148 4.46 8.18 18.52
CA THR A 148 4.60 7.92 19.96
C THR A 148 5.57 6.78 20.26
N GLU A 149 5.44 5.67 19.55
CA GLU A 149 6.25 4.48 19.75
C GLU A 149 7.74 4.70 19.33
N LEU A 150 7.98 5.47 18.27
CA LEU A 150 9.34 5.82 17.87
C LEU A 150 9.98 6.87 18.80
N ALA A 151 9.20 7.86 19.28
CA ALA A 151 9.67 8.82 20.27
C ALA A 151 10.04 8.14 21.60
N GLY A 152 9.25 7.17 22.06
CA GLY A 152 9.53 6.43 23.28
C GLY A 152 10.85 5.62 23.26
N VAL A 153 11.35 5.23 22.08
CA VAL A 153 12.69 4.62 21.96
C VAL A 153 13.78 5.64 22.26
N ALA A 154 13.62 6.88 21.84
CA ALA A 154 14.59 7.94 22.12
C ALA A 154 14.65 8.27 23.63
N ASP A 155 13.49 8.28 24.29
CA ASP A 155 13.42 8.55 25.74
C ASP A 155 14.09 7.42 26.55
N GLN A 156 13.83 6.15 26.21
CA GLN A 156 14.46 5.00 26.87
C GLN A 156 15.97 5.00 26.76
N ALA A 157 16.51 5.44 25.64
CA ALA A 157 17.94 5.48 25.44
C ALA A 157 18.63 6.68 26.11
N TRP A 158 17.86 7.69 26.51
CA TRP A 158 18.37 8.84 27.27
C TRP A 158 18.44 8.55 28.78
N GLU A 159 17.65 7.60 29.26
CA GLU A 159 17.61 7.21 30.68
C GLU A 159 18.60 6.08 31.03
N ALA A 160 19.20 5.42 30.01
CA ALA A 160 20.16 4.32 30.17
C ALA A 160 21.61 4.79 30.12
#